data_91ae02b1f10ede85600d03bfcbbb5622
#
_entry.id   91ae02b1f10ede85600d03bfcbbb5622
#
_cell.length_a   1.000
_cell.length_b   1.000
_cell.length_c   1.000
_cell.angle_alpha   90.00
_cell.angle_beta   90.00
_cell.angle_gamma   90.00
#
_symmetry.space_group_name_H-M   'P 1'
#
loop_
_entity.id
_entity.type
_entity.pdbx_description
1 polymer ?
#
loop_
_entity_poly.entity_id
_entity_poly.type
_entity_poly.pdbx_seq_one_letter_code
_entity_poly.pdbx_strand_id
1 'polypeptide(L)'
;KNIVEFEKAKNYILLTPSSKELNLLDRNSVDKYIKENKPDIIIHCAGRVGGIQANIANPVAFLVENTQMGLNIIMSSYENGIKKFINMSSSCMYPRDAINPLGEELILKGELEPTNEGYAIAKVTSTRLCEYINRENKEFQYKTIIPCNLYGRYDKFDPKHSHMLPAVIKKIHEAKVNNQETLDIWGDGEARREFMYAEDLADFTYFALENFESMPQNINVGLG
;
A
#
# COMPACT_ATOMS: atom_id res chain seq x y z
N LYS A 1 6.20 -9.79 -1.39
CA LYS A 1 6.53 -11.13 -1.92
C LYS A 1 6.32 -11.20 -3.43
N ASN A 2 5.14 -10.84 -3.97
CA ASN A 2 4.87 -10.89 -5.41
C ASN A 2 5.92 -10.12 -6.23
N ILE A 3 6.31 -8.91 -5.83
CA ILE A 3 7.39 -8.14 -6.51
C ILE A 3 8.71 -8.92 -6.51
N VAL A 4 9.08 -9.53 -5.39
CA VAL A 4 10.36 -10.26 -5.23
C VAL A 4 10.39 -11.56 -6.03
N GLU A 5 9.25 -12.23 -6.19
CA GLU A 5 9.13 -13.51 -6.89
C GLU A 5 8.76 -13.34 -8.37
N PHE A 6 8.47 -12.12 -8.82
CA PHE A 6 8.12 -11.86 -10.22
C PHE A 6 9.33 -12.11 -11.14
N GLU A 7 9.09 -12.58 -12.35
CA GLU A 7 10.16 -12.98 -13.28
C GLU A 7 11.17 -11.88 -13.61
N LYS A 8 10.72 -10.61 -13.64
CA LYS A 8 11.58 -9.45 -13.89
C LYS A 8 12.51 -9.12 -12.71
N ALA A 9 12.26 -9.67 -11.51
CA ALA A 9 13.07 -9.46 -10.31
C ALA A 9 14.54 -9.81 -10.53
N LYS A 10 14.82 -10.83 -11.35
CA LYS A 10 16.18 -11.27 -11.71
C LYS A 10 17.05 -10.20 -12.38
N ASN A 11 16.46 -9.14 -12.90
CA ASN A 11 17.16 -8.05 -13.55
C ASN A 11 17.65 -6.97 -12.57
N TYR A 12 17.36 -7.12 -11.27
CA TYR A 12 17.64 -6.15 -10.22
C TYR A 12 18.33 -6.80 -9.02
N ILE A 13 19.12 -6.03 -8.30
CA ILE A 13 19.63 -6.42 -6.98
C ILE A 13 18.58 -5.96 -5.95
N LEU A 14 17.84 -6.91 -5.40
CA LEU A 14 16.76 -6.63 -4.46
C LEU A 14 17.25 -6.68 -3.02
N LEU A 15 17.09 -5.57 -2.31
CA LEU A 15 17.27 -5.49 -0.87
C LEU A 15 15.91 -5.64 -0.18
N THR A 16 15.68 -6.77 0.48
CA THR A 16 14.37 -7.12 1.05
C THR A 16 14.46 -7.44 2.54
N PRO A 17 14.87 -6.44 3.36
CA PRO A 17 15.03 -6.68 4.79
C PRO A 17 13.72 -7.04 5.45
N SER A 18 13.76 -8.00 6.36
CA SER A 18 12.64 -8.30 7.25
C SER A 18 12.48 -7.21 8.32
N SER A 19 11.34 -7.17 9.01
CA SER A 19 11.12 -6.23 10.13
C SER A 19 12.10 -6.43 11.32
N LYS A 20 12.77 -7.58 11.38
CA LYS A 20 13.82 -7.85 12.38
C LYS A 20 15.17 -7.24 11.98
N GLU A 21 15.45 -7.14 10.68
CA GLU A 21 16.66 -6.56 10.12
C GLU A 21 16.54 -5.05 9.96
N LEU A 22 15.34 -4.56 9.63
CA LEU A 22 15.04 -3.16 9.46
C LEU A 22 13.70 -2.80 10.10
N ASN A 23 13.74 -2.20 11.29
CA ASN A 23 12.57 -1.68 11.96
C ASN A 23 12.25 -0.27 11.45
N LEU A 24 11.22 -0.13 10.60
CA LEU A 24 10.81 1.18 10.06
C LEU A 24 10.23 2.14 11.10
N LEU A 25 9.88 1.66 12.29
CA LEU A 25 9.48 2.55 13.41
C LEU A 25 10.68 3.22 14.10
N ASP A 26 11.90 2.70 13.90
CA ASP A 26 13.13 3.28 14.41
C ASP A 26 13.87 4.05 13.32
N ARG A 27 13.83 5.37 13.41
CA ARG A 27 14.49 6.27 12.47
C ARG A 27 15.99 6.00 12.32
N ASN A 28 16.69 5.74 13.42
CA ASN A 28 18.13 5.50 13.38
C ASN A 28 18.46 4.20 12.64
N SER A 29 17.64 3.16 12.83
CA SER A 29 17.74 1.90 12.08
C SER A 29 17.57 2.12 10.57
N VAL A 30 16.61 2.96 10.17
CA VAL A 30 16.35 3.28 8.76
C VAL A 30 17.51 4.08 8.16
N ASP A 31 17.98 5.12 8.83
CA ASP A 31 19.11 5.93 8.38
C ASP A 31 20.38 5.10 8.20
N LYS A 32 20.69 4.25 9.18
CA LYS A 32 21.82 3.34 9.12
C LYS A 32 21.74 2.42 7.90
N TYR A 33 20.58 1.76 7.72
CA TYR A 33 20.38 0.82 6.64
C TYR A 33 20.55 1.48 5.25
N ILE A 34 19.96 2.66 5.05
CA ILE A 34 20.09 3.41 3.79
C ILE A 34 21.52 3.82 3.52
N LYS A 35 22.25 4.34 4.53
CA LYS A 35 23.66 4.73 4.41
C LYS A 35 24.59 3.58 4.03
N GLU A 36 24.36 2.41 4.63
CA GLU A 36 25.19 1.22 4.40
C GLU A 36 24.92 0.59 3.02
N ASN A 37 23.66 0.55 2.58
CA ASN A 37 23.24 -0.16 1.38
C ASN A 37 23.12 0.72 0.12
N LYS A 38 22.90 2.02 0.26
CA LYS A 38 22.83 3.03 -0.82
C LYS A 38 21.97 2.58 -2.02
N PRO A 39 20.69 2.23 -1.82
CA PRO A 39 19.84 1.77 -2.91
C PRO A 39 19.65 2.89 -3.94
N ASP A 40 19.58 2.52 -5.24
CA ASP A 40 19.30 3.47 -6.33
C ASP A 40 17.85 3.98 -6.29
N ILE A 41 16.92 3.11 -5.82
CA ILE A 41 15.50 3.39 -5.69
C ILE A 41 14.91 2.62 -4.49
N ILE A 42 13.94 3.21 -3.84
CA ILE A 42 13.20 2.54 -2.76
C ILE A 42 11.74 2.36 -3.17
N ILE A 43 11.21 1.15 -2.96
CA ILE A 43 9.79 0.83 -3.11
C ILE A 43 9.22 0.54 -1.72
N HIS A 44 8.47 1.48 -1.18
CA HIS A 44 7.90 1.39 0.16
C HIS A 44 6.56 0.65 0.15
N CYS A 45 6.60 -0.66 0.39
CA CYS A 45 5.41 -1.53 0.48
C CYS A 45 5.00 -1.86 1.93
N ALA A 46 5.80 -1.47 2.91
CA ALA A 46 5.54 -1.82 4.30
C ALA A 46 4.38 -1.01 4.88
N GLY A 47 3.65 -1.63 5.79
CA GLY A 47 2.58 -0.99 6.52
C GLY A 47 1.87 -1.96 7.46
N ARG A 48 1.23 -1.41 8.49
CA ARG A 48 0.25 -2.13 9.29
C ARG A 48 -1.05 -2.16 8.52
N VAL A 49 -1.42 -3.34 8.01
CA VAL A 49 -2.61 -3.53 7.17
C VAL A 49 -3.58 -4.55 7.78
N GLY A 50 -4.86 -4.37 7.53
CA GLY A 50 -5.91 -5.26 8.00
C GLY A 50 -7.28 -4.81 7.51
N GLY A 51 -8.26 -5.70 7.61
CA GLY A 51 -9.66 -5.40 7.24
C GLY A 51 -10.32 -4.36 8.16
N ILE A 52 -11.57 -4.03 7.88
CA ILE A 52 -12.38 -3.01 8.59
C ILE A 52 -12.36 -3.25 10.11
N GLN A 53 -12.59 -4.49 10.56
CA GLN A 53 -12.64 -4.82 11.99
C GLN A 53 -11.32 -4.54 12.71
N ALA A 54 -10.18 -4.83 12.06
CA ALA A 54 -8.86 -4.55 12.62
C ALA A 54 -8.60 -3.04 12.75
N ASN A 55 -9.05 -2.24 11.78
CA ASN A 55 -8.95 -0.78 11.80
C ASN A 55 -9.80 -0.18 12.92
N ILE A 56 -11.07 -0.59 13.04
CA ILE A 56 -11.99 -0.13 14.10
C ILE A 56 -11.43 -0.48 15.49
N ALA A 57 -10.87 -1.67 15.67
CA ALA A 57 -10.34 -2.12 16.95
C ALA A 57 -9.02 -1.44 17.35
N ASN A 58 -8.25 -0.92 16.40
CA ASN A 58 -6.89 -0.40 16.66
C ASN A 58 -6.61 0.93 15.91
N PRO A 59 -7.49 1.94 15.93
CA PRO A 59 -7.34 3.13 15.08
C PRO A 59 -6.04 3.90 15.36
N VAL A 60 -5.62 3.99 16.61
CA VAL A 60 -4.37 4.65 17.02
C VAL A 60 -3.16 3.97 16.38
N ALA A 61 -3.07 2.65 16.46
CA ALA A 61 -1.94 1.91 15.90
C ALA A 61 -1.90 2.00 14.35
N PHE A 62 -3.05 1.95 13.68
CA PHE A 62 -3.11 2.12 12.23
C PHE A 62 -2.69 3.51 11.78
N LEU A 63 -3.05 4.57 12.52
CA LEU A 63 -2.60 5.93 12.24
C LEU A 63 -1.12 6.11 12.56
N VAL A 64 -0.73 5.85 13.81
CA VAL A 64 0.61 6.21 14.31
C VAL A 64 1.71 5.38 13.66
N GLU A 65 1.57 4.05 13.63
CA GLU A 65 2.63 3.19 13.09
C GLU A 65 2.82 3.40 11.57
N ASN A 66 1.73 3.54 10.80
CA ASN A 66 1.86 3.78 9.36
C ASN A 66 2.45 5.17 9.07
N THR A 67 2.03 6.19 9.81
CA THR A 67 2.61 7.53 9.68
C THR A 67 4.09 7.51 10.02
N GLN A 68 4.47 6.89 11.13
CA GLN A 68 5.87 6.82 11.57
C GLN A 68 6.76 6.07 10.57
N MET A 69 6.30 4.90 10.07
CA MET A 69 7.03 4.14 9.05
C MET A 69 7.20 4.96 7.77
N GLY A 70 6.12 5.58 7.28
CA GLY A 70 6.16 6.43 6.09
C GLY A 70 7.12 7.61 6.24
N LEU A 71 7.01 8.37 7.33
CA LEU A 71 7.89 9.50 7.61
C LEU A 71 9.36 9.06 7.72
N ASN A 72 9.64 8.00 8.46
CA ASN A 72 11.00 7.53 8.65
C ASN A 72 11.65 7.14 7.33
N ILE A 73 11.00 6.31 6.51
CA ILE A 73 11.61 5.83 5.27
C ILE A 73 11.73 6.95 4.21
N ILE A 74 10.72 7.80 4.06
CA ILE A 74 10.72 8.89 3.07
C ILE A 74 11.77 9.94 3.45
N MET A 75 11.78 10.40 4.71
CA MET A 75 12.74 11.42 5.14
C MET A 75 14.18 10.89 5.21
N SER A 76 14.40 9.65 5.65
CA SER A 76 15.72 9.04 5.57
C SER A 76 16.22 8.93 4.13
N SER A 77 15.34 8.57 3.20
CA SER A 77 15.69 8.52 1.78
C SER A 77 16.09 9.89 1.26
N TYR A 78 15.31 10.91 1.56
CA TYR A 78 15.54 12.30 1.14
C TYR A 78 16.87 12.84 1.69
N GLU A 79 17.10 12.73 3.00
CA GLU A 79 18.28 13.24 3.68
C GLU A 79 19.57 12.49 3.29
N ASN A 80 19.46 11.23 2.87
CA ASN A 80 20.59 10.44 2.37
C ASN A 80 20.74 10.50 0.84
N GLY A 81 19.99 11.37 0.16
CA GLY A 81 20.17 11.65 -1.27
C GLY A 81 19.66 10.57 -2.23
N ILE A 82 18.78 9.68 -1.77
CA ILE A 82 18.10 8.71 -2.65
C ILE A 82 17.12 9.47 -3.53
N LYS A 83 17.40 9.53 -4.84
CA LYS A 83 16.68 10.39 -5.78
C LYS A 83 15.35 9.81 -6.26
N LYS A 84 15.19 8.49 -6.25
CA LYS A 84 14.01 7.80 -6.75
C LYS A 84 13.29 7.03 -5.65
N PHE A 85 11.98 7.20 -5.57
CA PHE A 85 11.15 6.57 -4.54
C PHE A 85 9.76 6.23 -5.10
N ILE A 86 9.26 5.03 -4.81
CA ILE A 86 7.87 4.62 -5.05
C ILE A 86 7.20 4.40 -3.70
N ASN A 87 6.19 5.21 -3.41
CA ASN A 87 5.30 5.03 -2.27
C ASN A 87 4.09 4.18 -2.69
N MET A 88 3.93 3.00 -2.11
CA MET A 88 2.71 2.20 -2.29
C MET A 88 1.63 2.73 -1.36
N SER A 89 0.64 3.39 -1.93
CA SER A 89 -0.46 3.98 -1.20
C SER A 89 -1.71 3.10 -1.24
N SER A 90 -2.91 3.68 -1.20
CA SER A 90 -4.18 2.94 -1.17
C SER A 90 -5.33 3.83 -1.63
N SER A 91 -6.31 3.25 -2.29
CA SER A 91 -7.55 3.93 -2.68
C SER A 91 -8.39 4.45 -1.51
N CYS A 92 -8.09 4.06 -0.26
CA CYS A 92 -8.74 4.63 0.93
C CYS A 92 -8.49 6.13 1.13
N MET A 93 -7.55 6.74 0.39
CA MET A 93 -7.28 8.18 0.43
C MET A 93 -8.36 9.02 -0.26
N TYR A 94 -9.24 8.41 -1.02
CA TYR A 94 -10.33 9.10 -1.69
C TYR A 94 -11.50 9.38 -0.76
N PRO A 95 -12.25 10.47 -1.01
CA PRO A 95 -13.48 10.74 -0.27
C PRO A 95 -14.48 9.56 -0.39
N ARG A 96 -15.12 9.21 0.72
CA ARG A 96 -16.09 8.10 0.75
C ARG A 96 -17.26 8.28 -0.22
N ASP A 97 -17.67 9.54 -0.46
CA ASP A 97 -18.82 9.89 -1.28
C ASP A 97 -18.41 10.34 -2.71
N ALA A 98 -17.14 10.14 -3.09
CA ALA A 98 -16.66 10.50 -4.42
C ALA A 98 -17.26 9.60 -5.50
N ILE A 99 -17.59 10.20 -6.65
CA ILE A 99 -18.20 9.52 -7.79
C ILE A 99 -17.10 8.90 -8.66
N ASN A 100 -17.27 7.63 -9.01
CA ASN A 100 -16.37 6.94 -9.94
C ASN A 100 -16.55 7.42 -11.40
N PRO A 101 -15.46 7.43 -12.23
CA PRO A 101 -14.09 7.03 -11.87
C PRO A 101 -13.37 8.08 -11.01
N LEU A 102 -12.50 7.61 -10.10
CA LEU A 102 -11.77 8.48 -9.18
C LEU A 102 -10.47 8.97 -9.82
N GLY A 103 -10.34 10.29 -10.02
CA GLY A 103 -9.09 10.91 -10.43
C GLY A 103 -8.18 11.22 -9.23
N GLU A 104 -6.85 11.23 -9.43
CA GLU A 104 -5.86 11.43 -8.36
C GLU A 104 -5.97 12.82 -7.70
N GLU A 105 -6.56 13.80 -8.38
CA GLU A 105 -6.84 15.14 -7.86
C GLU A 105 -7.92 15.16 -6.78
N LEU A 106 -8.70 14.08 -6.63
CA LEU A 106 -9.75 13.98 -5.61
C LEU A 106 -9.21 13.66 -4.21
N ILE A 107 -7.93 13.32 -4.07
CA ILE A 107 -7.31 13.07 -2.75
C ILE A 107 -7.51 14.30 -1.85
N LEU A 108 -8.11 14.11 -0.67
CA LEU A 108 -8.47 15.16 0.31
C LEU A 108 -9.54 16.16 -0.18
N LYS A 109 -10.36 15.84 -1.15
CA LYS A 109 -11.48 16.71 -1.58
C LYS A 109 -12.78 16.49 -0.82
N GLY A 110 -12.79 15.60 0.18
CA GLY A 110 -13.94 15.31 1.03
C GLY A 110 -13.58 14.42 2.21
N GLU A 111 -14.58 14.02 2.98
CA GLU A 111 -14.42 13.16 4.16
C GLU A 111 -13.98 11.75 3.76
N LEU A 112 -13.04 11.21 4.52
CA LEU A 112 -12.56 9.84 4.35
C LEU A 112 -13.56 8.84 4.97
N GLU A 113 -13.40 7.56 4.64
CA GLU A 113 -14.20 6.48 5.23
C GLU A 113 -13.88 6.33 6.74
N PRO A 114 -14.84 6.59 7.66
CA PRO A 114 -14.57 6.63 9.10
C PRO A 114 -13.98 5.33 9.67
N THR A 115 -14.32 4.18 9.09
CA THR A 115 -13.89 2.87 9.60
C THR A 115 -12.39 2.60 9.41
N ASN A 116 -11.73 3.31 8.50
CA ASN A 116 -10.29 3.19 8.24
C ASN A 116 -9.58 4.54 8.08
N GLU A 117 -10.19 5.62 8.57
CA GLU A 117 -9.68 6.98 8.42
C GLU A 117 -8.24 7.14 8.90
N GLY A 118 -7.89 6.56 10.05
CA GLY A 118 -6.52 6.64 10.58
C GLY A 118 -5.48 6.07 9.62
N TYR A 119 -5.77 4.94 9.00
CA TYR A 119 -4.91 4.37 7.95
C TYR A 119 -4.87 5.27 6.71
N ALA A 120 -6.01 5.77 6.28
CA ALA A 120 -6.11 6.64 5.12
C ALA A 120 -5.31 7.95 5.31
N ILE A 121 -5.41 8.60 6.47
CA ILE A 121 -4.62 9.79 6.83
C ILE A 121 -3.12 9.50 6.75
N ALA A 122 -2.66 8.37 7.28
CA ALA A 122 -1.25 7.99 7.21
C ALA A 122 -0.78 7.84 5.75
N LYS A 123 -1.59 7.24 4.88
CA LYS A 123 -1.29 7.11 3.43
C LYS A 123 -1.30 8.45 2.71
N VAL A 124 -2.26 9.32 3.02
CA VAL A 124 -2.29 10.71 2.52
C VAL A 124 -1.04 11.45 2.94
N THR A 125 -0.64 11.36 4.21
CA THR A 125 0.57 12.03 4.73
C THR A 125 1.81 11.63 3.95
N SER A 126 2.03 10.34 3.72
CA SER A 126 3.17 9.84 2.93
C SER A 126 3.12 10.32 1.47
N THR A 127 1.93 10.31 0.85
CA THR A 127 1.73 10.78 -0.53
C THR A 127 2.05 12.28 -0.65
N ARG A 128 1.52 13.11 0.25
CA ARG A 128 1.78 14.56 0.27
C ARG A 128 3.24 14.88 0.55
N LEU A 129 3.89 14.11 1.42
CA LEU A 129 5.31 14.30 1.69
C LEU A 129 6.16 14.04 0.43
N CYS A 130 5.87 13.00 -0.33
CA CYS A 130 6.51 12.75 -1.63
C CYS A 130 6.33 13.91 -2.61
N GLU A 131 5.10 14.46 -2.71
CA GLU A 131 4.80 15.62 -3.55
C GLU A 131 5.57 16.87 -3.11
N TYR A 132 5.68 17.12 -1.81
CA TYR A 132 6.36 18.30 -1.28
C TYR A 132 7.87 18.22 -1.52
N ILE A 133 8.49 17.06 -1.32
CA ILE A 133 9.90 16.83 -1.64
C ILE A 133 10.17 17.14 -3.13
N ASN A 134 9.36 16.63 -4.05
CA ASN A 134 9.51 16.90 -5.48
C ASN A 134 9.29 18.37 -5.83
N ARG A 135 8.45 19.08 -5.06
CA ARG A 135 8.20 20.51 -5.26
C ARG A 135 9.39 21.36 -4.82
N GLU A 136 9.97 21.02 -3.68
CA GLU A 136 11.10 21.74 -3.10
C GLU A 136 12.41 21.45 -3.85
N ASN A 137 12.62 20.23 -4.28
CA ASN A 137 13.85 19.84 -4.99
C ASN A 137 13.56 18.96 -6.21
N LYS A 138 13.77 19.52 -7.39
CA LYS A 138 13.50 18.86 -8.69
C LYS A 138 14.44 17.71 -9.04
N GLU A 139 15.51 17.52 -8.30
CA GLU A 139 16.39 16.36 -8.46
C GLU A 139 15.77 15.06 -7.91
N PHE A 140 14.77 15.18 -7.03
CA PHE A 140 14.06 14.05 -6.46
C PHE A 140 12.82 13.71 -7.30
N GLN A 141 12.55 12.43 -7.42
CA GLN A 141 11.40 11.90 -8.11
C GLN A 141 10.72 10.85 -7.19
N TYR A 142 9.92 11.34 -6.25
CA TYR A 142 9.17 10.51 -5.31
C TYR A 142 7.74 10.39 -5.80
N LYS A 143 7.38 9.20 -6.26
CA LYS A 143 6.11 8.93 -6.94
C LYS A 143 5.21 8.03 -6.10
N THR A 144 3.90 8.10 -6.28
CA THR A 144 2.94 7.28 -5.54
C THR A 144 2.10 6.43 -6.48
N ILE A 145 2.09 5.13 -6.22
CA ILE A 145 1.18 4.17 -6.84
C ILE A 145 -0.01 3.96 -5.88
N ILE A 146 -1.22 4.07 -6.42
CA ILE A 146 -2.47 3.95 -5.67
C ILE A 146 -3.23 2.74 -6.20
N PRO A 147 -2.97 1.54 -5.66
CA PRO A 147 -3.68 0.34 -6.09
C PRO A 147 -5.13 0.32 -5.58
N CYS A 148 -6.01 -0.33 -6.33
CA CYS A 148 -7.31 -0.75 -5.85
C CYS A 148 -7.19 -1.90 -4.84
N ASN A 149 -8.27 -2.61 -4.50
CA ASN A 149 -8.20 -3.72 -3.54
C ASN A 149 -7.41 -4.89 -4.14
N LEU A 150 -6.36 -5.28 -3.44
CA LEU A 150 -5.51 -6.38 -3.86
C LEU A 150 -5.98 -7.72 -3.27
N TYR A 151 -5.80 -8.78 -4.03
CA TYR A 151 -5.96 -10.15 -3.57
C TYR A 151 -4.85 -11.03 -4.17
N GLY A 152 -4.54 -12.16 -3.55
CA GLY A 152 -3.58 -13.09 -4.11
C GLY A 152 -3.01 -14.10 -3.13
N ARG A 153 -2.00 -14.81 -3.62
CA ARG A 153 -1.38 -15.98 -2.99
C ARG A 153 -0.90 -15.76 -1.54
N TYR A 154 -0.43 -14.56 -1.21
CA TYR A 154 0.16 -14.25 0.11
C TYR A 154 -0.76 -13.46 1.02
N ASP A 155 -2.04 -13.45 0.71
CA ASP A 155 -3.04 -12.74 1.52
C ASP A 155 -3.27 -13.42 2.87
N LYS A 156 -3.89 -12.68 3.79
CA LYS A 156 -4.29 -13.20 5.10
C LYS A 156 -5.70 -13.77 5.00
N PHE A 157 -5.86 -15.04 5.36
CA PHE A 157 -7.16 -15.72 5.36
C PHE A 157 -7.80 -15.79 6.76
N ASP A 158 -7.20 -15.20 7.78
CA ASP A 158 -7.80 -15.10 9.12
C ASP A 158 -9.01 -14.15 9.10
N PRO A 159 -10.22 -14.60 9.47
CA PRO A 159 -11.44 -13.78 9.40
C PRO A 159 -11.40 -12.46 10.18
N LYS A 160 -10.56 -12.38 11.22
CA LYS A 160 -10.41 -11.17 12.05
C LYS A 160 -9.52 -10.11 11.40
N HIS A 161 -8.64 -10.52 10.49
CA HIS A 161 -7.59 -9.64 9.94
C HIS A 161 -7.59 -9.59 8.42
N SER A 162 -8.37 -10.45 7.74
CA SER A 162 -8.42 -10.53 6.29
C SER A 162 -9.25 -9.41 5.67
N HIS A 163 -8.91 -9.08 4.43
CA HIS A 163 -9.78 -8.31 3.55
C HIS A 163 -10.97 -9.16 3.07
N MET A 164 -11.93 -8.52 2.40
CA MET A 164 -13.22 -9.14 2.05
C MET A 164 -13.04 -10.40 1.20
N LEU A 165 -12.30 -10.34 0.10
CA LEU A 165 -12.20 -11.47 -0.84
C LEU A 165 -11.55 -12.72 -0.20
N PRO A 166 -10.39 -12.66 0.47
CA PRO A 166 -9.84 -13.83 1.16
C PRO A 166 -10.73 -14.34 2.31
N ALA A 167 -11.47 -13.44 3.00
CA ALA A 167 -12.44 -13.87 4.01
C ALA A 167 -13.58 -14.68 3.42
N VAL A 168 -14.13 -14.25 2.29
CA VAL A 168 -15.20 -14.96 1.57
C VAL A 168 -14.70 -16.31 1.05
N ILE A 169 -13.52 -16.35 0.44
CA ILE A 169 -12.90 -17.60 -0.04
C ILE A 169 -12.77 -18.60 1.12
N LYS A 170 -12.29 -18.16 2.27
CA LYS A 170 -12.15 -19.03 3.45
C LYS A 170 -13.51 -19.52 3.93
N LYS A 171 -14.50 -18.64 4.08
CA LYS A 171 -15.86 -19.02 4.51
C LYS A 171 -16.49 -20.07 3.58
N ILE A 172 -16.38 -19.89 2.26
CA ILE A 172 -16.89 -20.86 1.27
C ILE A 172 -16.17 -22.19 1.42
N HIS A 173 -14.85 -22.18 1.57
CA HIS A 173 -14.06 -23.39 1.75
C HIS A 173 -14.48 -24.16 3.02
N GLU A 174 -14.60 -23.46 4.15
CA GLU A 174 -15.00 -24.04 5.44
C GLU A 174 -16.44 -24.57 5.38
N ALA A 175 -17.37 -23.84 4.78
CA ALA A 175 -18.74 -24.32 4.59
C ALA A 175 -18.78 -25.61 3.77
N LYS A 176 -18.01 -25.70 2.69
CA LYS A 176 -17.90 -26.90 1.87
C LYS A 176 -17.33 -28.09 2.66
N VAL A 177 -16.25 -27.88 3.40
CA VAL A 177 -15.59 -28.94 4.20
C VAL A 177 -16.52 -29.46 5.32
N ASN A 178 -17.31 -28.56 5.92
CA ASN A 178 -18.21 -28.87 7.02
C ASN A 178 -19.63 -29.26 6.55
N ASN A 179 -19.86 -29.41 5.22
CA ASN A 179 -21.17 -29.71 4.61
C ASN A 179 -22.28 -28.75 5.06
N GLN A 180 -21.96 -27.47 5.20
CA GLN A 180 -22.93 -26.42 5.49
C GLN A 180 -23.65 -26.02 4.20
N GLU A 181 -24.96 -25.93 4.22
CA GLU A 181 -25.78 -25.56 3.06
C GLU A 181 -25.77 -24.05 2.79
N THR A 182 -25.52 -23.25 3.80
CA THR A 182 -25.54 -21.78 3.74
C THR A 182 -24.34 -21.18 4.44
N LEU A 183 -23.97 -19.97 4.03
CA LEU A 183 -22.98 -19.14 4.72
C LEU A 183 -23.46 -17.69 4.85
N ASP A 184 -23.09 -17.02 5.93
CA ASP A 184 -23.44 -15.63 6.14
C ASP A 184 -22.47 -14.70 5.42
N ILE A 185 -23.00 -13.80 4.58
CA ILE A 185 -22.29 -12.70 3.97
C ILE A 185 -22.79 -11.40 4.59
N TRP A 186 -21.86 -10.53 5.01
CA TRP A 186 -22.22 -9.26 5.62
C TRP A 186 -22.60 -8.23 4.55
N GLY A 187 -23.62 -7.42 4.87
CA GLY A 187 -24.16 -6.38 4.00
C GLY A 187 -25.34 -6.85 3.17
N ASP A 188 -25.80 -5.98 2.29
CA ASP A 188 -26.96 -6.19 1.41
C ASP A 188 -26.60 -6.76 0.02
N GLY A 189 -25.31 -6.91 -0.26
CA GLY A 189 -24.81 -7.40 -1.57
C GLY A 189 -24.69 -6.33 -2.65
N GLU A 190 -25.07 -5.08 -2.39
CA GLU A 190 -25.05 -4.00 -3.37
C GLU A 190 -23.67 -3.31 -3.52
N ALA A 191 -22.78 -3.49 -2.55
CA ALA A 191 -21.48 -2.84 -2.53
C ALA A 191 -20.57 -3.34 -3.67
N ARG A 192 -20.17 -2.42 -4.56
CA ARG A 192 -19.22 -2.69 -5.64
C ARG A 192 -17.81 -2.35 -5.22
N ARG A 193 -16.85 -3.17 -5.61
CA ARG A 193 -15.42 -2.96 -5.34
C ARG A 193 -14.60 -3.43 -6.54
N GLU A 194 -13.58 -2.67 -6.85
CA GLU A 194 -12.58 -3.09 -7.81
C GLU A 194 -11.53 -3.97 -7.11
N PHE A 195 -11.13 -5.05 -7.75
CA PHE A 195 -10.10 -5.98 -7.26
C PHE A 195 -9.06 -6.21 -8.33
N MET A 196 -7.79 -6.24 -7.93
CA MET A 196 -6.68 -6.57 -8.80
C MET A 196 -5.84 -7.69 -8.17
N TYR A 197 -5.36 -8.61 -9.00
CA TYR A 197 -4.46 -9.64 -8.56
C TYR A 197 -3.10 -9.05 -8.19
N ALA A 198 -2.54 -9.46 -7.05
CA ALA A 198 -1.33 -8.82 -6.50
C ALA A 198 -0.08 -9.04 -7.37
N GLU A 199 -0.09 -10.03 -8.27
CA GLU A 199 0.98 -10.27 -9.24
C GLU A 199 0.91 -9.29 -10.41
N ASP A 200 -0.31 -8.84 -10.79
CA ASP A 200 -0.49 -7.77 -11.80
C ASP A 200 0.06 -6.43 -11.26
N LEU A 201 -0.11 -6.15 -9.96
CA LEU A 201 0.55 -5.00 -9.34
C LEU A 201 2.08 -5.16 -9.34
N ALA A 202 2.59 -6.38 -9.18
CA ALA A 202 4.03 -6.63 -9.27
C ALA A 202 4.55 -6.37 -10.69
N ASP A 203 3.86 -6.81 -11.73
CA ASP A 203 4.20 -6.50 -13.12
C ASP A 203 4.16 -4.99 -13.38
N PHE A 204 3.07 -4.33 -12.96
CA PHE A 204 2.97 -2.87 -13.05
C PHE A 204 4.11 -2.15 -12.33
N THR A 205 4.55 -2.67 -11.17
CA THR A 205 5.69 -2.08 -10.43
C THR A 205 6.97 -2.12 -11.27
N TYR A 206 7.25 -3.22 -11.96
CA TYR A 206 8.40 -3.31 -12.87
C TYR A 206 8.24 -2.44 -14.10
N PHE A 207 7.04 -2.38 -14.68
CA PHE A 207 6.74 -1.42 -15.75
C PHE A 207 7.00 0.02 -15.31
N ALA A 208 6.58 0.39 -14.09
CA ALA A 208 6.83 1.71 -13.50
C ALA A 208 8.33 1.98 -13.29
N LEU A 209 9.14 0.98 -12.91
CA LEU A 209 10.59 1.12 -12.82
C LEU A 209 11.24 1.37 -14.21
N GLU A 210 10.81 0.61 -15.21
CA GLU A 210 11.31 0.73 -16.60
C GLU A 210 10.91 2.06 -17.25
N ASN A 211 9.77 2.65 -16.83
CA ASN A 211 9.21 3.90 -17.35
C ASN A 211 9.19 5.03 -16.31
N PHE A 212 10.09 4.98 -15.35
CA PHE A 212 10.03 5.81 -14.14
C PHE A 212 9.95 7.31 -14.43
N GLU A 213 10.72 7.81 -15.40
CA GLU A 213 10.78 9.24 -15.74
C GLU A 213 9.43 9.76 -16.29
N SER A 214 8.72 8.96 -17.09
CA SER A 214 7.44 9.32 -17.69
C SER A 214 6.22 9.08 -16.78
N MET A 215 6.40 8.32 -15.71
CA MET A 215 5.33 8.04 -14.74
C MET A 215 4.85 9.35 -14.07
N PRO A 216 3.54 9.61 -13.94
CA PRO A 216 3.03 10.78 -13.21
C PRO A 216 3.39 10.73 -11.73
N GLN A 217 3.20 11.87 -11.04
CA GLN A 217 3.47 12.03 -9.60
C GLN A 217 2.68 11.03 -8.76
N ASN A 218 1.40 10.91 -9.04
CA ASN A 218 0.49 9.93 -8.46
C ASN A 218 -0.19 9.19 -9.60
N ILE A 219 -0.45 7.90 -9.43
CA ILE A 219 -1.13 7.10 -10.45
C ILE A 219 -2.03 6.05 -9.79
N ASN A 220 -3.28 6.02 -10.20
CA ASN A 220 -4.20 4.94 -9.89
C ASN A 220 -3.82 3.68 -10.67
N VAL A 221 -3.90 2.54 -10.01
CA VAL A 221 -3.63 1.23 -10.64
C VAL A 221 -4.76 0.27 -10.30
N GLY A 222 -5.47 -0.14 -11.33
CA GLY A 222 -6.62 -1.04 -11.27
C GLY A 222 -6.87 -1.68 -12.63
N LEU A 223 -8.00 -2.37 -12.75
CA LEU A 223 -8.39 -3.06 -13.99
C LEU A 223 -9.35 -2.22 -14.87
N GLY A 224 -9.96 -1.17 -14.31
CA GLY A 224 -10.92 -0.30 -14.99
C GLY A 224 -12.37 -0.79 -14.94
#